data_9e21368baaf61e663e2676a7473d5cd4
#
_entry.id   9e21368baaf61e663e2676a7473d5cd4
#
_cell.length_a   1.000
_cell.length_b   1.000
_cell.length_c   1.000
_cell.angle_alpha   90.00
_cell.angle_beta   90.00
_cell.angle_gamma   90.00
#
_symmetry.space_group_name_H-M   'P 1'
#
loop_
_entity.id
_entity.type
_entity.pdbx_description
1 polymer ?
#
loop_
_entity_poly.entity_id
_entity_poly.type
_entity_poly.pdbx_seq_one_letter_code
_entity_poly.pdbx_strand_id
1 'polypeptide(L)'
;MINIDLTKVNQHSMASVLTDNTKELTEVCKSGSVNEIYNFVAGLFEKESINTKASNRLLNNIKSANSATKAMFIVYNSMMAGSGLSVV
;
A
#
# COMPACT_ATOMS: atom_id res chain seq x y z
N MET A 1 29.83 10.02 3.99
CA MET A 1 29.03 8.91 3.42
C MET A 1 27.64 8.93 4.04
N ILE A 2 26.64 8.84 3.19
CA ILE A 2 25.26 8.86 3.64
C ILE A 2 24.84 7.43 3.99
N ASN A 3 24.39 7.24 5.21
CA ASN A 3 23.80 5.99 5.64
C ASN A 3 22.35 5.96 5.22
N ILE A 4 22.01 5.08 4.31
CA ILE A 4 20.63 4.92 3.84
C ILE A 4 20.01 3.76 4.59
N ASP A 5 18.92 4.05 5.29
CA ASP A 5 18.13 3.01 5.93
C ASP A 5 17.29 2.33 4.86
N LEU A 6 17.67 1.13 4.48
CA LEU A 6 17.00 0.38 3.42
C LEU A 6 15.54 0.11 3.76
N THR A 7 15.23 -0.05 5.03
CA THR A 7 13.84 -0.25 5.46
C THR A 7 12.99 0.97 5.13
N LYS A 8 13.51 2.16 5.40
CA LYS A 8 12.78 3.39 5.08
C LYS A 8 12.66 3.61 3.60
N VAL A 9 13.72 3.28 2.84
CA VAL A 9 13.68 3.41 1.39
C VAL A 9 12.59 2.52 0.82
N ASN A 10 12.52 1.27 1.28
CA ASN A 10 11.50 0.33 0.79
C ASN A 10 10.09 0.78 1.15
N GLN A 11 9.89 1.27 2.38
CA GLN A 11 8.58 1.79 2.77
C GLN A 11 8.20 3.01 1.94
N HIS A 12 9.16 3.87 1.67
CA HIS A 12 8.94 5.06 0.87
C HIS A 12 8.56 4.69 -0.56
N SER A 13 9.24 3.70 -1.12
CA SER A 13 8.92 3.23 -2.47
C SER A 13 7.52 2.66 -2.55
N MET A 14 7.10 1.89 -1.54
CA MET A 14 5.75 1.35 -1.46
C MET A 14 4.72 2.48 -1.43
N ALA A 15 4.93 3.47 -0.58
CA ALA A 15 4.02 4.60 -0.48
C ALA A 15 3.97 5.40 -1.78
N SER A 16 5.12 5.59 -2.43
CA SER A 16 5.19 6.33 -3.69
C SER A 16 4.39 5.63 -4.79
N VAL A 17 4.52 4.31 -4.88
CA VAL A 17 3.78 3.52 -5.88
C VAL A 17 2.28 3.65 -5.64
N LEU A 18 1.85 3.54 -4.40
CA LEU A 18 0.44 3.67 -4.06
C LEU A 18 -0.06 5.09 -4.36
N THR A 19 0.71 6.09 -4.00
CA THR A 19 0.33 7.50 -4.20
C THR A 19 0.22 7.82 -5.70
N ASP A 20 1.16 7.33 -6.50
CA ASP A 20 1.16 7.57 -7.94
C ASP A 20 -0.04 6.93 -8.63
N ASN A 21 -0.65 5.94 -8.00
CA ASN A 21 -1.79 5.22 -8.55
C ASN A 21 -3.07 5.44 -7.76
N THR A 22 -3.14 6.54 -7.00
CA THR A 22 -4.28 6.85 -6.13
C THR A 22 -5.60 6.87 -6.89
N LYS A 23 -5.62 7.44 -8.08
CA LYS A 23 -6.85 7.54 -8.86
C LYS A 23 -7.41 6.15 -9.21
N GLU A 24 -6.55 5.27 -9.70
CA GLU A 24 -6.95 3.93 -10.05
C GLU A 24 -7.30 3.10 -8.83
N LEU A 25 -6.54 3.30 -7.76
CA LEU A 25 -6.79 2.64 -6.48
C LEU A 25 -8.17 3.03 -5.94
N THR A 26 -8.53 4.31 -6.04
CA THR A 26 -9.84 4.78 -5.61
C THR A 26 -10.95 4.13 -6.43
N GLU A 27 -10.76 4.00 -7.73
CA GLU A 27 -11.74 3.34 -8.58
C GLU A 27 -11.93 1.88 -8.19
N VAL A 28 -10.83 1.18 -7.91
CA VAL A 28 -10.89 -0.22 -7.48
C VAL A 28 -11.59 -0.33 -6.13
N CYS A 29 -11.35 0.60 -5.22
CA CYS A 29 -12.02 0.61 -3.92
C CYS A 29 -13.53 0.81 -4.06
N LYS A 30 -13.95 1.57 -5.04
CA LYS A 30 -15.37 1.80 -5.31
C LYS A 30 -16.08 0.54 -5.80
N SER A 31 -15.33 -0.40 -6.36
CA SER A 31 -15.92 -1.67 -6.81
C SER A 31 -16.50 -2.48 -5.66
N GLY A 32 -16.05 -2.21 -4.44
CA GLY A 32 -16.57 -2.85 -3.24
C GLY A 32 -16.05 -4.26 -2.99
N SER A 33 -15.01 -4.68 -3.69
CA SER A 33 -14.44 -6.01 -3.54
C SER A 33 -13.06 -5.97 -2.92
N VAL A 34 -12.92 -6.62 -1.76
CA VAL A 34 -11.62 -6.77 -1.08
C VAL A 34 -10.63 -7.50 -1.99
N ASN A 35 -11.11 -8.50 -2.71
CA ASN A 35 -10.27 -9.29 -3.62
C ASN A 35 -9.69 -8.42 -4.74
N GLU A 36 -10.49 -7.54 -5.30
CA GLU A 36 -10.03 -6.65 -6.37
C GLU A 36 -9.01 -5.65 -5.84
N ILE A 37 -9.24 -5.12 -4.64
CA ILE A 37 -8.28 -4.22 -4.00
C ILE A 37 -6.96 -4.94 -3.76
N TYR A 38 -7.02 -6.16 -3.23
CA TYR A 38 -5.84 -6.96 -2.99
C TYR A 38 -5.08 -7.21 -4.30
N ASN A 39 -5.78 -7.66 -5.32
CA ASN A 39 -5.15 -8.00 -6.61
C ASN A 39 -4.52 -6.78 -7.25
N PHE A 40 -5.17 -5.64 -7.14
CA PHE A 40 -4.64 -4.39 -7.71
C PHE A 40 -3.34 -3.98 -7.01
N VAL A 41 -3.35 -3.96 -5.68
CA VAL A 41 -2.18 -3.56 -4.91
C VAL A 41 -1.05 -4.56 -5.08
N ALA A 42 -1.36 -5.86 -5.06
CA ALA A 42 -0.35 -6.89 -5.29
C ALA A 42 0.27 -6.77 -6.67
N GLY A 43 -0.53 -6.47 -7.68
CA GLY A 43 -0.04 -6.27 -9.03
C GLY A 43 0.88 -5.07 -9.15
N LEU A 44 0.55 -3.98 -8.47
CA LEU A 44 1.41 -2.81 -8.44
C LEU A 44 2.78 -3.13 -7.82
N PHE A 45 2.76 -3.83 -6.71
CA PHE A 45 4.00 -4.18 -6.03
C PHE A 45 4.86 -5.12 -6.87
N GLU A 46 4.23 -6.09 -7.51
CA GLU A 46 4.93 -7.00 -8.40
C GLU A 46 5.57 -6.26 -9.57
N LYS A 47 4.82 -5.37 -10.19
CA LYS A 47 5.30 -4.58 -11.31
C LYS A 47 6.52 -3.73 -10.95
N GLU A 48 6.54 -3.19 -9.74
CA GLU A 48 7.62 -2.33 -9.26
C GLU A 48 8.67 -3.11 -8.47
N SER A 49 8.58 -4.43 -8.46
CA SER A 49 9.52 -5.31 -7.74
C SER A 49 9.59 -5.01 -6.25
N ILE A 50 8.46 -4.62 -5.65
CA ILE A 50 8.39 -4.35 -4.23
C ILE A 50 8.01 -5.63 -3.50
N ASN A 51 8.92 -6.15 -2.70
CA ASN A 51 8.70 -7.36 -1.92
C ASN A 51 9.42 -7.22 -0.58
N THR A 52 8.80 -6.52 0.33
CA THR A 52 9.34 -6.22 1.65
C THR A 52 8.40 -6.76 2.72
N LYS A 53 8.88 -6.78 3.97
CA LYS A 53 8.01 -7.15 5.07
C LYS A 53 6.81 -6.21 5.17
N ALA A 54 7.04 -4.93 4.92
CA ALA A 54 5.97 -3.93 4.99
C ALA A 54 4.93 -4.16 3.90
N SER A 55 5.35 -4.43 2.66
CA SER A 55 4.42 -4.68 1.57
C SER A 55 3.64 -5.96 1.79
N ASN A 56 4.30 -7.01 2.26
CA ASN A 56 3.64 -8.28 2.53
C ASN A 56 2.65 -8.16 3.68
N ARG A 57 2.99 -7.37 4.71
CA ARG A 57 2.07 -7.11 5.82
C ARG A 57 0.84 -6.35 5.34
N LEU A 58 1.05 -5.36 4.49
CA LEU A 58 -0.06 -4.60 3.91
C LEU A 58 -1.00 -5.51 3.14
N LEU A 59 -0.46 -6.36 2.27
CA LEU A 59 -1.28 -7.29 1.49
C LEU A 59 -2.06 -8.24 2.39
N ASN A 60 -1.42 -8.77 3.42
CA ASN A 60 -2.12 -9.65 4.37
C ASN A 60 -3.24 -8.91 5.10
N ASN A 61 -3.01 -7.67 5.47
CA ASN A 61 -4.03 -6.86 6.15
C ASN A 61 -5.20 -6.58 5.23
N ILE A 62 -4.95 -6.30 3.96
CA ILE A 62 -6.02 -6.11 2.98
C ILE A 62 -6.84 -7.39 2.86
N LYS A 63 -6.17 -8.51 2.71
CA LYS A 63 -6.84 -9.80 2.55
C LYS A 63 -7.71 -10.16 3.74
N SER A 64 -7.32 -9.72 4.94
CA SER A 64 -8.05 -10.00 6.17
C SER A 64 -9.16 -9.00 6.46
N ALA A 65 -9.29 -7.96 5.64
CA ALA A 65 -10.31 -6.94 5.87
C ALA A 65 -11.71 -7.50 5.64
N ASN A 66 -12.64 -7.06 6.48
CA ASN A 66 -14.04 -7.53 6.41
C ASN A 66 -14.85 -6.83 5.33
N SER A 67 -14.36 -5.70 4.83
CA SER A 67 -15.08 -4.93 3.84
C SER A 67 -14.10 -4.14 2.99
N ALA A 68 -14.57 -3.69 1.82
CA ALA A 68 -13.75 -2.86 0.94
C ALA A 68 -13.38 -1.53 1.60
N THR A 69 -14.29 -0.96 2.39
CA THR A 69 -14.02 0.28 3.12
C THR A 69 -12.84 0.09 4.07
N LYS A 70 -12.82 -1.01 4.79
CA LYS A 70 -11.74 -1.30 5.73
C LYS A 70 -10.42 -1.54 5.00
N ALA A 71 -10.46 -2.25 3.88
CA ALA A 71 -9.28 -2.45 3.05
C ALA A 71 -8.73 -1.13 2.54
N MET A 72 -9.60 -0.22 2.13
CA MET A 72 -9.22 1.11 1.67
C MET A 72 -8.51 1.90 2.78
N PHE A 73 -9.04 1.86 4.00
CA PHE A 73 -8.40 2.52 5.13
C PHE A 73 -7.00 1.97 5.39
N ILE A 74 -6.86 0.66 5.29
CA ILE A 74 -5.56 0.00 5.48
C ILE A 74 -4.54 0.53 4.47
N VAL A 75 -4.94 0.62 3.22
CA VAL A 75 -4.07 1.12 2.15
C VAL A 75 -3.70 2.58 2.37
N TYR A 76 -4.68 3.43 2.67
CA TYR A 76 -4.42 4.85 2.88
C TYR A 76 -3.54 5.10 4.11
N ASN A 77 -3.73 4.34 5.16
CA ASN A 77 -2.86 4.45 6.33
C ASN A 77 -1.41 4.12 5.98
N SER A 78 -1.21 3.12 5.13
CA SER A 78 0.13 2.75 4.67
C SER A 78 0.75 3.84 3.81
N MET A 79 -0.05 4.50 2.99
CA MET A 79 0.43 5.62 2.18
C MET A 79 0.91 6.77 3.07
N MET A 80 0.12 7.12 4.07
CA MET A 80 0.49 8.21 4.98
C MET A 80 1.72 7.88 5.80
N ALA A 81 1.80 6.67 6.31
CA ALA A 81 2.96 6.24 7.10
C ALA A 81 4.24 6.27 6.26
N GLY A 82 4.14 5.80 5.01
CA GLY A 82 5.30 5.76 4.13
C GLY A 82 5.74 7.12 3.63
N SER A 83 4.84 8.10 3.63
CA SER A 83 5.16 9.45 3.17
C SER A 83 5.84 10.28 4.24
N GLY A 84 5.97 9.75 5.46
CA GLY A 84 6.57 10.49 6.54
C GLY A 84 5.64 11.46 7.24
N LEU A 85 4.39 11.50 6.83
CA LEU A 85 3.38 12.30 7.52
C LEU A 85 3.05 11.62 8.84
N SER A 86 3.36 12.31 9.91
CA SER A 86 3.09 11.77 11.22
C SER A 86 1.62 11.91 11.55
N VAL A 87 0.96 10.79 11.73
CA VAL A 87 -0.42 10.77 12.20
C VAL A 87 -0.35 10.49 13.70
N VAL A 88 -0.22 11.55 14.41
CA VAL A 88 -0.15 11.42 15.87
C VAL A 88 -1.46 11.91 16.45
#